data_c6ac820b0fbf754dec7efde6aaebe682
#
_entry.id   c6ac820b0fbf754dec7efde6aaebe682
#
_cell.length_a   1.000
_cell.length_b   1.000
_cell.length_c   1.000
_cell.angle_alpha   90.00
_cell.angle_beta   90.00
_cell.angle_gamma   90.00
#
_symmetry.space_group_name_H-M   'P 1'
#
loop_
_entity.id
_entity.type
_entity.pdbx_description
1 polymer ?
#
loop_
_entity_poly.entity_id
_entity_poly.type
_entity_poly.pdbx_seq_one_letter_code
_entity_poly.pdbx_strand_id
1 'polypeptide(L)'
;MSRREPDWRIFSVDDAFLTPGHSLISRLRRELVGEVVPVLHRDYSVDFMMTLMQTAVLHLRDSIMRSTGGTPIVVDSYFYKILAKCRLSGVDEHPLYDWWRSFPPPRRVIYLDVAPETAWHRCGTGRDLNPLEYYGERPGWLSFESFQSDLHKTLTEEIGPLPVTTVAEAEHGQASRIAQDIREVVTHEYV
;
A
#
# COMPACT_ATOMS: atom_id res chain seq x y z
N MET A 1 -33.50 7.16 15.96
CA MET A 1 -32.66 5.96 16.11
C MET A 1 -31.25 6.33 15.66
N SER A 2 -30.31 6.46 16.61
CA SER A 2 -28.89 6.73 16.30
C SER A 2 -28.32 5.47 15.65
N ARG A 3 -27.99 5.50 14.36
CA ARG A 3 -27.24 4.43 13.71
C ARG A 3 -25.87 4.40 14.38
N ARG A 4 -25.56 3.34 15.13
CA ARG A 4 -24.18 3.08 15.56
C ARG A 4 -23.34 2.99 14.32
N GLU A 5 -22.27 3.80 14.26
CA GLU A 5 -21.25 3.64 13.23
C GLU A 5 -20.71 2.21 13.31
N PRO A 6 -20.55 1.53 12.19
CA PRO A 6 -19.95 0.20 12.19
C PRO A 6 -18.54 0.28 12.76
N ASP A 7 -18.24 -0.62 13.67
CA ASP A 7 -16.91 -0.72 14.27
C ASP A 7 -15.98 -1.36 13.24
N TRP A 8 -15.05 -0.58 12.72
CA TRP A 8 -14.13 -0.99 11.62
C TRP A 8 -12.85 -1.57 12.19
N ARG A 9 -12.35 -2.64 11.57
CA ARG A 9 -11.00 -3.14 11.83
C ARG A 9 -10.07 -2.68 10.73
N ILE A 10 -8.96 -2.05 11.11
CA ILE A 10 -7.93 -1.60 10.18
C ILE A 10 -6.73 -2.53 10.31
N PHE A 11 -6.27 -3.09 9.19
CA PHE A 11 -5.02 -3.83 9.10
C PHE A 11 -4.05 -3.10 8.20
N SER A 12 -2.88 -2.80 8.72
CA SER A 12 -1.80 -2.12 8.03
C SER A 12 -0.46 -2.67 8.50
N VAL A 13 0.56 -2.48 7.72
CA VAL A 13 1.97 -2.67 8.11
C VAL A 13 2.64 -1.34 8.42
N ASP A 14 1.91 -0.24 8.38
CA ASP A 14 2.38 1.08 8.77
C ASP A 14 2.43 1.22 10.30
N ASP A 15 3.52 1.81 10.81
CA ASP A 15 3.75 2.00 12.24
C ASP A 15 2.62 2.78 12.94
N ALA A 16 1.98 3.70 12.22
CA ALA A 16 0.87 4.51 12.75
C ALA A 16 -0.35 3.67 13.16
N PHE A 17 -0.51 2.46 12.59
CA PHE A 17 -1.66 1.58 12.83
C PHE A 17 -1.29 0.27 13.50
N LEU A 18 0.02 0.01 13.75
CA LEU A 18 0.46 -1.22 14.38
C LEU A 18 0.32 -1.15 15.90
N THR A 19 -0.27 -2.20 16.45
CA THR A 19 -0.26 -2.38 17.90
C THR A 19 1.13 -2.82 18.40
N PRO A 20 1.47 -2.60 19.67
CA PRO A 20 2.75 -3.05 20.23
C PRO A 20 3.09 -4.53 20.01
N GLY A 21 2.06 -5.39 19.86
CA GLY A 21 2.23 -6.82 19.55
C GLY A 21 2.77 -7.11 18.14
N HIS A 22 2.74 -6.14 17.23
CA HIS A 22 3.22 -6.29 15.85
C HIS A 22 4.55 -5.58 15.57
N SER A 23 5.30 -5.25 16.59
CA SER A 23 6.60 -4.55 16.50
C SER A 23 7.63 -5.27 15.62
N LEU A 24 7.51 -6.59 15.42
CA LEU A 24 8.39 -7.34 14.52
C LEU A 24 8.20 -6.91 13.06
N ILE A 25 6.95 -6.80 12.59
CA ILE A 25 6.65 -6.41 11.19
C ILE A 25 7.16 -5.00 10.90
N SER A 26 6.93 -4.07 11.82
CA SER A 26 7.44 -2.71 11.75
C SER A 26 8.97 -2.65 11.66
N ARG A 27 9.67 -3.42 12.49
CA ARG A 27 11.14 -3.50 12.44
C ARG A 27 11.62 -4.09 11.13
N LEU A 28 11.07 -5.22 10.69
CA LEU A 28 11.44 -5.85 9.42
C LEU A 28 11.25 -4.90 8.23
N ARG A 29 10.16 -4.13 8.20
CA ARG A 29 9.92 -3.12 7.17
C ARG A 29 10.97 -2.02 7.21
N ARG A 30 11.31 -1.51 8.37
CA ARG A 30 12.32 -0.47 8.55
C ARG A 30 13.70 -0.93 8.10
N GLU A 31 14.12 -2.12 8.53
CA GLU A 31 15.39 -2.72 8.14
C GLU A 31 15.43 -3.00 6.63
N LEU A 32 14.31 -3.49 6.06
CA LEU A 32 14.22 -3.69 4.62
C LEU A 32 14.47 -2.39 3.85
N VAL A 33 13.77 -1.32 4.22
CA VAL A 33 13.87 -0.03 3.50
C VAL A 33 15.21 0.66 3.76
N GLY A 34 15.72 0.57 4.99
CA GLY A 34 16.97 1.25 5.39
C GLY A 34 18.25 0.51 5.04
N GLU A 35 18.24 -0.83 5.10
CA GLU A 35 19.45 -1.64 5.00
C GLU A 35 19.54 -2.48 3.73
N VAL A 36 18.39 -2.96 3.21
CA VAL A 36 18.39 -3.89 2.07
C VAL A 36 18.24 -3.15 0.75
N VAL A 37 17.22 -2.28 0.66
CA VAL A 37 16.89 -1.59 -0.60
C VAL A 37 18.03 -0.70 -1.13
N PRO A 38 18.78 0.07 -0.31
CA PRO A 38 19.88 0.92 -0.80
C PRO A 38 21.06 0.14 -1.41
N VAL A 39 21.17 -1.14 -1.07
CA VAL A 39 22.27 -2.00 -1.53
C VAL A 39 21.79 -3.20 -2.34
N LEU A 40 20.54 -3.10 -2.82
CA LEU A 40 19.94 -4.12 -3.68
C LEU A 40 20.79 -4.32 -4.94
N HIS A 41 20.90 -5.54 -5.41
CA HIS A 41 21.76 -5.99 -6.51
C HIS A 41 23.29 -5.95 -6.22
N ARG A 42 23.73 -5.30 -5.15
CA ARG A 42 25.13 -5.33 -4.72
C ARG A 42 25.35 -6.38 -3.63
N ASP A 43 24.63 -6.26 -2.52
CA ASP A 43 24.83 -7.09 -1.32
C ASP A 43 23.65 -8.06 -1.11
N TYR A 44 22.47 -7.74 -1.63
CA TYR A 44 21.27 -8.57 -1.53
C TYR A 44 20.65 -8.81 -2.89
N SER A 45 20.13 -10.01 -3.10
CA SER A 45 19.36 -10.35 -4.28
C SER A 45 17.92 -9.81 -4.18
N VAL A 46 17.27 -9.69 -5.33
CA VAL A 46 15.84 -9.38 -5.40
C VAL A 46 15.00 -10.43 -4.68
N ASP A 47 15.33 -11.72 -4.81
CA ASP A 47 14.63 -12.81 -4.12
C ASP A 47 14.70 -12.66 -2.60
N PHE A 48 15.85 -12.21 -2.08
CA PHE A 48 16.00 -11.92 -0.65
C PHE A 48 15.05 -10.79 -0.22
N MET A 49 15.04 -9.67 -0.95
CA MET A 49 14.13 -8.55 -0.71
C MET A 49 12.66 -9.00 -0.76
N MET A 50 12.30 -9.76 -1.81
CA MET A 50 10.93 -10.28 -1.97
C MET A 50 10.52 -11.20 -0.81
N THR A 51 11.44 -12.02 -0.31
CA THR A 51 11.18 -12.89 0.85
C THR A 51 10.91 -12.09 2.12
N LEU A 52 11.59 -10.96 2.34
CA LEU A 52 11.31 -10.07 3.46
C LEU A 52 9.96 -9.37 3.30
N MET A 53 9.64 -8.86 2.11
CA MET A 53 8.34 -8.25 1.81
C MET A 53 7.18 -9.25 2.00
N GLN A 54 7.41 -10.50 1.64
CA GLN A 54 6.47 -11.60 1.83
C GLN A 54 5.99 -11.73 3.28
N THR A 55 6.86 -11.48 4.27
CA THR A 55 6.47 -11.57 5.69
C THR A 55 5.37 -10.58 6.06
N ALA A 56 5.42 -9.36 5.53
CA ALA A 56 4.41 -8.33 5.74
C ALA A 56 3.09 -8.71 5.05
N VAL A 57 3.15 -9.20 3.81
CA VAL A 57 1.98 -9.65 3.04
C VAL A 57 1.27 -10.81 3.74
N LEU A 58 2.03 -11.80 4.23
CA LEU A 58 1.49 -12.92 5.01
C LEU A 58 0.83 -12.47 6.31
N HIS A 59 1.46 -11.52 7.01
CA HIS A 59 0.88 -10.97 8.24
C HIS A 59 -0.50 -10.35 7.99
N LEU A 60 -0.65 -9.56 6.92
CA LEU A 60 -1.94 -8.98 6.53
C LEU A 60 -2.96 -10.07 6.17
N ARG A 61 -2.60 -11.02 5.30
CA ARG A 61 -3.46 -12.16 4.95
C ARG A 61 -3.94 -12.91 6.17
N ASP A 62 -3.03 -13.28 7.06
CA ASP A 62 -3.35 -14.06 8.26
C ASP A 62 -4.22 -13.28 9.24
N SER A 63 -4.05 -11.96 9.29
CA SER A 63 -4.91 -11.07 10.09
C SER A 63 -6.33 -11.02 9.53
N ILE A 64 -6.47 -10.96 8.20
CA ILE A 64 -7.77 -11.05 7.53
C ILE A 64 -8.42 -12.40 7.82
N MET A 65 -7.69 -13.50 7.61
CA MET A 65 -8.20 -14.87 7.76
C MET A 65 -8.60 -15.20 9.21
N ARG A 66 -7.92 -14.64 10.20
CA ARG A 66 -8.27 -14.80 11.63
C ARG A 66 -9.42 -13.92 12.07
N SER A 67 -9.80 -12.93 11.29
CA SER A 67 -10.94 -12.08 11.62
C SER A 67 -12.25 -12.82 11.45
N THR A 68 -12.88 -13.13 12.58
CA THR A 68 -14.21 -13.72 12.63
C THR A 68 -15.24 -12.64 12.97
N GLY A 69 -16.46 -12.78 12.43
CA GLY A 69 -17.58 -11.87 12.68
C GLY A 69 -17.84 -10.92 11.51
N GLY A 70 -19.01 -10.29 11.51
CA GLY A 70 -19.48 -9.40 10.44
C GLY A 70 -18.89 -7.98 10.46
N THR A 71 -17.81 -7.74 11.20
CA THR A 71 -17.16 -6.43 11.26
C THR A 71 -16.41 -6.15 9.96
N PRO A 72 -16.66 -5.02 9.29
CA PRO A 72 -15.93 -4.65 8.09
C PRO A 72 -14.42 -4.50 8.36
N ILE A 73 -13.61 -4.93 7.39
CA ILE A 73 -12.15 -4.87 7.45
C ILE A 73 -11.66 -3.92 6.38
N VAL A 74 -10.84 -2.96 6.77
CA VAL A 74 -10.06 -2.10 5.87
C VAL A 74 -8.62 -2.56 5.91
N VAL A 75 -8.04 -2.86 4.76
CA VAL A 75 -6.63 -3.24 4.63
C VAL A 75 -5.90 -2.13 3.88
N ASP A 76 -4.93 -1.52 4.53
CA ASP A 76 -4.08 -0.53 3.88
C ASP A 76 -3.08 -1.21 2.97
N SER A 77 -3.13 -0.82 1.69
CA SER A 77 -2.15 -1.19 0.66
C SER A 77 -1.86 -2.69 0.52
N TYR A 78 -2.76 -3.58 0.87
CA TYR A 78 -2.60 -5.06 0.80
C TYR A 78 -1.29 -5.48 0.04
N PHE A 79 -1.30 -6.46 -0.85
CA PHE A 79 -0.12 -6.83 -1.64
C PHE A 79 0.01 -6.07 -2.99
N TYR A 80 -1.05 -5.48 -3.51
CA TYR A 80 -1.09 -4.89 -4.85
C TYR A 80 -0.05 -3.79 -5.06
N LYS A 81 0.08 -2.86 -4.11
CA LYS A 81 1.08 -1.79 -4.18
C LYS A 81 2.51 -2.33 -4.06
N ILE A 82 2.71 -3.35 -3.22
CA ILE A 82 4.02 -4.02 -3.06
C ILE A 82 4.41 -4.69 -4.38
N LEU A 83 3.50 -5.45 -4.97
CA LEU A 83 3.70 -6.12 -6.25
C LEU A 83 4.03 -5.11 -7.36
N ALA A 84 3.25 -4.04 -7.49
CA ALA A 84 3.50 -3.00 -8.46
C ALA A 84 4.90 -2.36 -8.28
N LYS A 85 5.31 -2.04 -7.05
CA LYS A 85 6.65 -1.52 -6.76
C LYS A 85 7.76 -2.51 -7.11
N CYS A 86 7.56 -3.80 -6.85
CA CYS A 86 8.54 -4.83 -7.24
C CYS A 86 8.70 -4.92 -8.76
N ARG A 87 7.61 -4.88 -9.53
CA ARG A 87 7.66 -4.83 -11.00
C ARG A 87 8.45 -3.61 -11.47
N LEU A 88 8.21 -2.43 -10.92
CA LEU A 88 8.96 -1.21 -11.26
C LEU A 88 10.44 -1.27 -10.84
N SER A 89 10.80 -2.16 -9.91
CA SER A 89 12.18 -2.41 -9.53
C SER A 89 12.87 -3.47 -10.41
N GLY A 90 12.27 -3.83 -11.55
CA GLY A 90 12.83 -4.77 -12.53
C GLY A 90 12.50 -6.23 -12.27
N VAL A 91 11.50 -6.52 -11.42
CA VAL A 91 11.01 -7.89 -11.18
C VAL A 91 9.65 -8.05 -11.86
N ASP A 92 9.68 -8.23 -13.19
CA ASP A 92 8.45 -8.31 -13.97
C ASP A 92 7.63 -9.56 -13.65
N GLU A 93 8.31 -10.70 -13.38
CA GLU A 93 7.70 -11.97 -13.03
C GLU A 93 8.41 -12.60 -11.83
N HIS A 94 7.61 -13.08 -10.88
CA HIS A 94 8.10 -13.81 -9.71
C HIS A 94 7.04 -14.80 -9.21
N PRO A 95 7.40 -16.02 -8.78
CA PRO A 95 6.43 -17.03 -8.30
C PRO A 95 5.55 -16.55 -7.13
N LEU A 96 6.03 -15.61 -6.33
CA LEU A 96 5.25 -15.01 -5.24
C LEU A 96 4.06 -14.20 -5.74
N TYR A 97 4.08 -13.67 -6.96
CA TYR A 97 2.97 -12.86 -7.49
C TYR A 97 1.70 -13.71 -7.68
N ASP A 98 1.85 -14.89 -8.28
CA ASP A 98 0.71 -15.81 -8.46
C ASP A 98 0.19 -16.29 -7.10
N TRP A 99 1.10 -16.55 -6.16
CA TRP A 99 0.70 -16.90 -4.82
C TRP A 99 -0.04 -15.76 -4.11
N TRP A 100 0.43 -14.52 -4.19
CA TRP A 100 -0.27 -13.36 -3.62
C TRP A 100 -1.65 -13.15 -4.27
N ARG A 101 -1.74 -13.31 -5.60
CA ARG A 101 -3.02 -13.23 -6.31
C ARG A 101 -4.02 -14.31 -5.92
N SER A 102 -3.55 -15.43 -5.36
CA SER A 102 -4.42 -16.49 -4.82
C SER A 102 -5.00 -16.17 -3.43
N PHE A 103 -4.57 -15.08 -2.79
CA PHE A 103 -5.08 -14.68 -1.49
C PHE A 103 -6.50 -14.11 -1.59
N PRO A 104 -7.28 -14.10 -0.49
CA PRO A 104 -8.63 -13.56 -0.51
C PRO A 104 -8.66 -12.16 -1.12
N PRO A 105 -9.37 -11.95 -2.24
CA PRO A 105 -9.46 -10.62 -2.85
C PRO A 105 -10.32 -9.71 -1.97
N PRO A 106 -10.08 -8.40 -2.00
CA PRO A 106 -10.96 -7.45 -1.36
C PRO A 106 -12.30 -7.40 -2.10
N ARG A 107 -13.38 -7.15 -1.37
CA ARG A 107 -14.69 -6.93 -1.96
C ARG A 107 -14.72 -5.65 -2.82
N ARG A 108 -13.93 -4.66 -2.43
CA ARG A 108 -13.74 -3.38 -3.14
C ARG A 108 -12.35 -2.81 -2.87
N VAL A 109 -11.78 -2.17 -3.86
CA VAL A 109 -10.59 -1.34 -3.73
C VAL A 109 -11.01 0.12 -3.75
N ILE A 110 -10.55 0.90 -2.79
CA ILE A 110 -10.66 2.36 -2.81
C ILE A 110 -9.29 2.89 -3.22
N TYR A 111 -9.22 3.46 -4.40
CA TYR A 111 -8.01 4.05 -4.94
C TYR A 111 -8.01 5.56 -4.67
N LEU A 112 -7.02 6.02 -3.90
CA LEU A 112 -6.83 7.46 -3.66
C LEU A 112 -5.96 8.02 -4.77
N ASP A 113 -6.57 8.80 -5.65
CA ASP A 113 -5.87 9.46 -6.75
C ASP A 113 -5.33 10.81 -6.28
N VAL A 114 -4.01 10.88 -6.10
CA VAL A 114 -3.29 12.05 -5.61
C VAL A 114 -2.31 12.50 -6.66
N ALA A 115 -2.40 13.78 -7.06
CA ALA A 115 -1.46 14.34 -8.03
C ALA A 115 -0.01 14.21 -7.53
N PRO A 116 0.96 13.84 -8.40
CA PRO A 116 2.37 13.68 -8.01
C PRO A 116 2.95 14.90 -7.31
N GLU A 117 2.56 16.13 -7.73
CA GLU A 117 2.99 17.37 -7.09
C GLU A 117 2.55 17.46 -5.63
N THR A 118 1.29 17.08 -5.36
CA THR A 118 0.74 17.06 -4.01
C THR A 118 1.50 16.06 -3.14
N ALA A 119 1.75 14.86 -3.66
CA ALA A 119 2.52 13.83 -2.95
C ALA A 119 3.97 14.28 -2.69
N TRP A 120 4.63 14.92 -3.67
CA TRP A 120 5.97 15.46 -3.54
C TRP A 120 6.09 16.50 -2.43
N HIS A 121 5.14 17.42 -2.36
CA HIS A 121 5.12 18.44 -1.30
C HIS A 121 4.90 17.82 0.09
N ARG A 122 4.07 16.80 0.19
CA ARG A 122 3.84 16.06 1.46
C ARG A 122 5.07 15.32 1.96
N CYS A 123 5.88 14.80 1.05
CA CYS A 123 7.16 14.13 1.37
C CYS A 123 8.31 15.13 1.53
N GLY A 124 8.03 16.37 1.97
CA GLY A 124 9.05 17.38 2.25
C GLY A 124 9.92 17.72 1.04
N THR A 125 9.33 17.75 -0.17
CA THR A 125 10.03 17.94 -1.44
C THR A 125 11.16 16.93 -1.66
N GLY A 126 10.86 15.67 -1.41
CA GLY A 126 11.77 14.54 -1.63
C GLY A 126 12.61 14.12 -0.42
N ARG A 127 12.52 14.85 0.70
CA ARG A 127 13.33 14.60 1.89
C ARG A 127 12.94 13.32 2.62
N ASP A 128 11.65 13.01 2.63
CA ASP A 128 11.06 11.90 3.38
C ASP A 128 10.72 10.70 2.48
N LEU A 129 11.26 10.68 1.23
CA LEU A 129 11.07 9.58 0.30
C LEU A 129 11.97 8.39 0.65
N ASN A 130 11.44 7.20 0.51
CA ASN A 130 12.25 5.98 0.55
C ASN A 130 12.69 5.57 -0.88
N PRO A 131 13.75 4.74 -1.00
CA PRO A 131 14.30 4.35 -2.31
C PRO A 131 13.32 3.60 -3.25
N LEU A 132 12.19 3.11 -2.74
CA LEU A 132 11.14 2.48 -3.54
C LEU A 132 10.04 3.46 -3.99
N GLU A 133 10.34 4.77 -4.07
CA GLU A 133 9.37 5.80 -4.43
C GLU A 133 9.86 6.75 -5.53
N TYR A 134 11.06 6.51 -6.05
CA TYR A 134 11.66 7.27 -7.16
C TYR A 134 12.63 6.38 -7.95
N TYR A 135 13.00 6.80 -9.17
CA TYR A 135 14.01 6.14 -9.97
C TYR A 135 15.41 6.72 -9.73
N GLY A 136 16.43 5.87 -9.84
CA GLY A 136 17.83 6.27 -9.72
C GLY A 136 18.34 6.30 -8.28
N GLU A 137 19.55 6.86 -8.10
CA GLU A 137 20.26 6.81 -6.82
C GLU A 137 19.85 7.91 -5.83
N ARG A 138 19.24 8.99 -6.30
CA ARG A 138 18.87 10.16 -5.49
C ARG A 138 17.47 10.64 -5.83
N PRO A 139 16.69 11.05 -4.82
CA PRO A 139 15.38 11.62 -5.06
C PRO A 139 15.48 12.95 -5.82
N GLY A 140 14.66 13.10 -6.83
CA GLY A 140 14.48 14.33 -7.61
C GLY A 140 13.05 14.37 -8.14
N TRP A 141 12.55 15.59 -8.42
CA TRP A 141 11.17 15.76 -8.88
C TRP A 141 10.84 14.88 -10.09
N LEU A 142 11.64 14.96 -11.15
CA LEU A 142 11.37 14.20 -12.39
C LEU A 142 11.41 12.68 -12.18
N SER A 143 12.37 12.20 -11.36
CA SER A 143 12.46 10.75 -11.07
C SER A 143 11.31 10.25 -10.21
N PHE A 144 10.85 11.09 -9.27
CA PHE A 144 9.66 10.81 -8.47
C PHE A 144 8.40 10.83 -9.32
N GLU A 145 8.16 11.88 -10.10
CA GLU A 145 6.99 12.02 -10.97
C GLU A 145 6.86 10.84 -11.95
N SER A 146 7.97 10.49 -12.63
CA SER A 146 7.99 9.33 -13.53
C SER A 146 7.66 8.04 -12.79
N PHE A 147 8.25 7.81 -11.61
CA PHE A 147 7.96 6.64 -10.80
C PHE A 147 6.49 6.59 -10.37
N GLN A 148 5.90 7.70 -9.92
CA GLN A 148 4.50 7.74 -9.51
C GLN A 148 3.54 7.49 -10.67
N SER A 149 3.86 8.01 -11.86
CA SER A 149 3.09 7.77 -13.09
C SER A 149 3.10 6.28 -13.47
N ASP A 150 4.27 5.65 -13.45
CA ASP A 150 4.40 4.22 -13.74
C ASP A 150 3.76 3.35 -12.64
N LEU A 151 3.88 3.77 -11.38
CA LEU A 151 3.22 3.09 -10.26
C LEU A 151 1.70 3.15 -10.39
N HIS A 152 1.14 4.31 -10.74
CA HIS A 152 -0.29 4.45 -11.01
C HIS A 152 -0.74 3.49 -12.10
N LYS A 153 -0.05 3.45 -13.24
CA LYS A 153 -0.36 2.56 -14.35
C LYS A 153 -0.31 1.08 -13.93
N THR A 154 0.82 0.66 -13.36
CA THR A 154 1.03 -0.74 -12.97
C THR A 154 0.05 -1.19 -11.89
N LEU A 155 -0.22 -0.33 -10.89
CA LEU A 155 -1.19 -0.63 -9.84
C LEU A 155 -2.61 -0.72 -10.40
N THR A 156 -2.99 0.18 -11.32
CA THR A 156 -4.31 0.17 -11.96
C THR A 156 -4.51 -1.11 -12.79
N GLU A 157 -3.48 -1.59 -13.48
CA GLU A 157 -3.51 -2.88 -14.17
C GLU A 157 -3.76 -4.05 -13.21
N GLU A 158 -3.05 -4.08 -12.07
CA GLU A 158 -3.18 -5.16 -11.07
C GLU A 158 -4.54 -5.18 -10.36
N ILE A 159 -5.14 -4.02 -10.09
CA ILE A 159 -6.45 -3.94 -9.42
C ILE A 159 -7.62 -3.92 -10.42
N GLY A 160 -7.37 -3.76 -11.71
CA GLY A 160 -8.41 -3.64 -12.75
C GLY A 160 -9.47 -4.75 -12.77
N PRO A 161 -9.14 -6.02 -12.43
CA PRO A 161 -10.14 -7.09 -12.33
C PRO A 161 -11.09 -6.97 -11.13
N LEU A 162 -10.82 -6.06 -10.20
CA LEU A 162 -11.58 -5.89 -8.95
C LEU A 162 -12.59 -4.75 -9.07
N PRO A 163 -13.63 -4.71 -8.23
CA PRO A 163 -14.45 -3.51 -8.06
C PRO A 163 -13.60 -2.37 -7.48
N VAL A 164 -13.34 -1.34 -8.28
CA VAL A 164 -12.55 -0.17 -7.88
C VAL A 164 -13.43 1.06 -7.78
N THR A 165 -13.26 1.83 -6.71
CA THR A 165 -13.80 3.20 -6.58
C THR A 165 -12.63 4.16 -6.44
N THR A 166 -12.49 5.09 -7.36
CA THR A 166 -11.48 6.14 -7.32
C THR A 166 -12.01 7.33 -6.54
N VAL A 167 -11.24 7.77 -5.55
CA VAL A 167 -11.48 9.00 -4.81
C VAL A 167 -10.37 9.98 -5.16
N ALA A 168 -10.70 11.02 -5.92
CA ALA A 168 -9.74 12.05 -6.30
C ALA A 168 -9.50 13.01 -5.13
N GLU A 169 -8.24 13.32 -4.86
CA GLU A 169 -7.90 14.38 -3.94
C GLU A 169 -7.78 15.71 -4.70
N ALA A 170 -8.81 16.56 -4.58
CA ALA A 170 -8.87 17.81 -5.32
C ALA A 170 -7.97 18.93 -4.77
N GLU A 171 -7.66 18.94 -3.45
CA GLU A 171 -6.88 20.03 -2.82
C GLU A 171 -6.18 19.60 -1.53
N HIS A 172 -5.14 20.36 -1.15
CA HIS A 172 -4.43 20.19 0.13
C HIS A 172 -5.38 20.33 1.34
N GLY A 173 -5.33 19.41 2.28
CA GLY A 173 -5.99 19.55 3.59
C GLY A 173 -7.39 18.92 3.71
N GLN A 174 -7.86 18.16 2.74
CA GLN A 174 -9.20 17.56 2.77
C GLN A 174 -9.27 16.13 3.36
N ALA A 175 -8.36 15.75 4.26
CA ALA A 175 -8.37 14.42 4.85
C ALA A 175 -9.74 14.01 5.45
N SER A 176 -10.43 14.95 6.10
CA SER A 176 -11.76 14.71 6.66
C SER A 176 -12.82 14.46 5.59
N ARG A 177 -12.75 15.16 4.45
CA ARG A 177 -13.66 14.96 3.32
C ARG A 177 -13.41 13.61 2.66
N ILE A 178 -12.14 13.29 2.38
CA ILE A 178 -11.75 11.99 1.83
C ILE A 178 -12.23 10.85 2.75
N ALA A 179 -12.04 10.98 4.07
CA ALA A 179 -12.53 10.01 5.04
C ALA A 179 -14.06 9.87 5.01
N GLN A 180 -14.78 10.96 4.77
CA GLN A 180 -16.24 10.93 4.62
C GLN A 180 -16.66 10.24 3.32
N ASP A 181 -16.02 10.58 2.19
CA ASP A 181 -16.29 9.96 0.88
C ASP A 181 -16.03 8.45 0.94
N ILE A 182 -14.93 8.03 1.58
CA ILE A 182 -14.64 6.61 1.82
C ILE A 182 -15.74 5.96 2.68
N ARG A 183 -16.18 6.60 3.75
CA ARG A 183 -17.26 6.08 4.60
C ARG A 183 -18.56 5.89 3.82
N GLU A 184 -18.93 6.86 2.98
CA GLU A 184 -20.12 6.77 2.16
C GLU A 184 -20.06 5.59 1.19
N VAL A 185 -18.95 5.44 0.45
CA VAL A 185 -18.73 4.31 -0.46
C VAL A 185 -18.92 2.98 0.26
N VAL A 186 -18.31 2.84 1.44
CA VAL A 186 -18.35 1.57 2.17
C VAL A 186 -19.69 1.34 2.85
N THR A 187 -20.34 2.38 3.38
CA THR A 187 -21.65 2.23 4.04
C THR A 187 -22.74 1.80 3.06
N HIS A 188 -22.69 2.27 1.81
CA HIS A 188 -23.64 1.85 0.77
C HIS A 188 -23.55 0.36 0.39
N GLU A 189 -22.46 -0.31 0.68
CA GLU A 189 -22.28 -1.72 0.37
C GLU A 189 -22.78 -2.67 1.47
N TYR A 190 -23.01 -2.16 2.67
CA TYR A 190 -23.46 -2.96 3.82
C TYR A 190 -24.94 -2.73 4.16
N VAL A 191 -25.67 -1.99 3.35
CA VAL A 191 -27.13 -1.83 3.41
C VAL A 191 -27.80 -2.64 2.31
#